data_3915329a1dc884ba9ef2b689be6b4a0a
#
_entry.id   3915329a1dc884ba9ef2b689be6b4a0a
#
_cell.length_a   1.000
_cell.length_b   1.000
_cell.length_c   1.000
_cell.angle_alpha   90.00
_cell.angle_beta   90.00
_cell.angle_gamma   90.00
#
_symmetry.space_group_name_H-M   'P 1'
#
loop_
_entity.id
_entity.type
_entity.pdbx_description
1 polymer ?
#
loop_
_entity_poly.entity_id
_entity_poly.type
_entity_poly.pdbx_seq_one_letter_code
_entity_poly.pdbx_strand_id
1 'polypeptide(L)'
;MIFEISNAKLKQHLNPRRFGIGAPKVHIFGAPQSGKSSIALNYARNFKNPLYIDFADLRNSRDLIGQILLKIAFEKKCDLLILDNIPHDFANNFPNLPNIANIITISESSANLRGFERLEILPLNFEEFISFDAQGLNLKELFEKFIKFGNLPIMLNSQYLSLRDFAKLEAKQKMLIAIMRENMDIFLELVRFQSSPVSIFQLYNILKKDSKMSKNRIYGVIDEFEERRIVRFVAHCDKPKAPKKAFLFDFSLRSAISYERNFMASFENMVFLELLGRESSANQRESSGESLERESNPQKKGAEIFYSEKIPLICGKNGYILMPFKSKEMIVDLLKGVDFMGLEIAVLTIDLNDEIVINGKTIPLISFINFALD
;
A
#
# COMPACT_ATOMS: atom_id res chain seq x y z
N MET A 1 -5.75 19.61 27.34
CA MET A 1 -4.51 18.93 27.75
C MET A 1 -3.65 18.82 26.50
N ILE A 2 -2.51 19.50 26.44
CA ILE A 2 -1.58 19.41 25.31
C ILE A 2 -0.92 18.05 25.45
N PHE A 3 -1.13 17.17 24.47
CA PHE A 3 -0.47 15.88 24.48
C PHE A 3 0.98 16.07 24.00
N GLU A 4 1.89 16.33 24.93
CA GLU A 4 3.27 15.90 24.71
C GLU A 4 3.21 14.41 24.33
N ILE A 5 3.88 14.04 23.26
CA ILE A 5 4.01 12.62 22.92
C ILE A 5 4.53 11.96 24.18
N SER A 6 3.70 11.15 24.85
CA SER A 6 4.13 10.51 26.06
C SER A 6 5.44 9.79 25.73
N ASN A 7 6.45 9.95 26.56
CA ASN A 7 7.73 9.23 26.45
C ASN A 7 7.54 7.72 26.24
N ALA A 8 6.37 7.19 26.62
CA ALA A 8 5.98 5.79 26.36
C ALA A 8 5.74 5.49 24.87
N LYS A 9 5.10 6.39 24.09
CA LYS A 9 4.92 6.19 22.63
C LYS A 9 6.25 6.33 21.88
N LEU A 10 7.13 7.25 22.29
CA LEU A 10 8.46 7.41 21.71
C LEU A 10 9.42 6.26 22.06
N LYS A 11 9.19 5.56 23.18
CA LYS A 11 10.01 4.42 23.62
C LYS A 11 9.61 3.10 22.99
N GLN A 12 8.48 3.02 22.29
CA GLN A 12 8.12 1.80 21.55
C GLN A 12 9.21 1.49 20.51
N HIS A 13 9.65 0.25 20.47
CA HIS A 13 10.55 -0.20 19.41
C HIS A 13 9.75 -0.19 18.10
N LEU A 14 10.08 0.77 17.23
CA LEU A 14 9.50 0.88 15.92
C LEU A 14 10.53 0.42 14.91
N ASN A 15 10.21 -0.60 14.15
CA ASN A 15 11.09 -1.07 13.09
C ASN A 15 11.21 0.01 12.00
N PRO A 16 12.41 0.26 11.48
CA PRO A 16 12.61 1.22 10.41
C PRO A 16 11.86 0.78 9.16
N ARG A 17 11.36 1.76 8.42
CA ARG A 17 10.73 1.57 7.12
C ARG A 17 11.64 2.15 6.04
N ARG A 18 11.52 1.64 4.81
CA ARG A 18 12.25 2.18 3.65
C ARG A 18 11.92 3.63 3.30
N PHE A 19 10.81 4.16 3.82
CA PHE A 19 10.37 5.52 3.57
C PHE A 19 11.03 6.51 4.52
N GLY A 20 11.71 7.53 3.97
CA GLY A 20 12.29 8.64 4.70
C GLY A 20 11.45 9.91 4.60
N ILE A 21 11.51 10.75 5.64
CA ILE A 21 10.93 12.10 5.62
C ILE A 21 12.06 13.05 5.26
N GLY A 22 12.03 13.58 4.02
CA GLY A 22 13.10 14.44 3.48
C GLY A 22 12.81 15.93 3.56
N ALA A 23 11.53 16.31 3.76
CA ALA A 23 11.12 17.72 3.78
C ALA A 23 10.58 18.15 5.15
N PRO A 24 10.66 19.45 5.48
CA PRO A 24 10.17 19.97 6.76
C PRO A 24 8.64 19.91 6.88
N LYS A 25 7.91 19.95 5.76
CA LYS A 25 6.45 19.82 5.75
C LYS A 25 6.06 18.68 4.83
N VAL A 26 5.50 17.61 5.42
CA VAL A 26 5.17 16.37 4.69
C VAL A 26 3.73 15.95 4.99
N HIS A 27 3.00 15.63 3.94
CA HIS A 27 1.72 14.93 4.03
C HIS A 27 1.92 13.45 3.73
N ILE A 28 1.77 12.62 4.76
CA ILE A 28 1.89 11.17 4.69
C ILE A 28 0.50 10.56 4.44
N PHE A 29 0.36 9.77 3.38
CA PHE A 29 -0.89 9.10 3.07
C PHE A 29 -0.67 7.65 2.61
N GLY A 30 -1.73 6.87 2.46
CA GLY A 30 -1.65 5.48 2.01
C GLY A 30 -2.68 4.59 2.68
N ALA A 31 -2.66 3.31 2.32
CA ALA A 31 -3.64 2.33 2.79
C ALA A 31 -3.77 2.28 4.32
N PRO A 32 -4.93 1.89 4.84
CA PRO A 32 -5.09 1.63 6.28
C PRO A 32 -4.05 0.64 6.79
N GLN A 33 -3.56 0.84 8.02
CA GLN A 33 -2.59 -0.03 8.69
C GLN A 33 -1.24 -0.21 7.97
N SER A 34 -0.91 0.66 6.99
CA SER A 34 0.40 0.63 6.30
C SER A 34 1.57 1.15 7.14
N GLY A 35 1.33 1.61 8.37
CA GLY A 35 2.37 2.07 9.30
C GLY A 35 2.72 3.55 9.21
N LYS A 36 1.85 4.40 8.64
CA LYS A 36 2.03 5.85 8.51
C LYS A 36 2.40 6.55 9.82
N SER A 37 1.58 6.35 10.85
CA SER A 37 1.81 6.94 12.18
C SER A 37 3.12 6.46 12.81
N SER A 38 3.52 5.21 12.56
CA SER A 38 4.78 4.66 13.06
C SER A 38 6.00 5.37 12.45
N ILE A 39 5.94 5.71 11.15
CA ILE A 39 7.00 6.46 10.46
C ILE A 39 7.13 7.86 11.07
N ALA A 40 6.01 8.57 11.27
CA ALA A 40 6.02 9.89 11.88
C ALA A 40 6.51 9.87 13.33
N LEU A 41 6.10 8.88 14.13
CA LEU A 41 6.56 8.69 15.51
C LEU A 41 8.05 8.33 15.57
N ASN A 42 8.55 7.52 14.63
CA ASN A 42 9.98 7.22 14.55
C ASN A 42 10.80 8.49 14.21
N TYR A 43 10.31 9.30 13.28
CA TYR A 43 10.93 10.57 12.91
C TYR A 43 10.93 11.57 14.08
N ALA A 44 9.87 11.57 14.90
CA ALA A 44 9.73 12.45 16.08
C ALA A 44 10.84 12.26 17.12
N ARG A 45 11.56 11.14 17.13
CA ARG A 45 12.70 10.90 18.03
C ARG A 45 13.87 11.83 17.81
N ASN A 46 13.95 12.45 16.63
CA ASN A 46 15.01 13.39 16.29
C ASN A 46 14.73 14.81 16.83
N PHE A 47 13.60 15.03 17.50
CA PHE A 47 13.15 16.34 17.97
C PHE A 47 13.08 16.39 19.50
N LYS A 48 13.28 17.58 20.05
CA LYS A 48 13.26 17.79 21.51
C LYS A 48 11.85 17.95 22.07
N ASN A 49 10.99 18.66 21.32
CA ASN A 49 9.62 19.00 21.73
C ASN A 49 8.60 18.65 20.64
N PRO A 50 8.50 17.36 20.23
CA PRO A 50 7.51 16.95 19.25
C PRO A 50 6.11 16.91 19.89
N LEU A 51 5.12 17.44 19.18
CA LEU A 51 3.71 17.38 19.57
C LEU A 51 2.94 16.49 18.58
N TYR A 52 2.02 15.68 19.14
CA TYR A 52 1.20 14.77 18.36
C TYR A 52 -0.28 15.01 18.69
N ILE A 53 -1.08 15.23 17.67
CA ILE A 53 -2.53 15.43 17.76
C ILE A 53 -3.19 14.38 16.86
N ASP A 54 -4.06 13.55 17.44
CA ASP A 54 -4.84 12.54 16.71
C ASP A 54 -6.28 13.04 16.55
N PHE A 55 -6.71 13.24 15.31
CA PHE A 55 -8.08 13.67 14.99
C PHE A 55 -9.11 12.55 15.18
N ALA A 56 -8.67 11.29 15.25
CA ALA A 56 -9.55 10.16 15.56
C ALA A 56 -9.78 9.96 17.07
N ASP A 57 -9.05 10.65 17.94
CA ASP A 57 -9.28 10.60 19.39
C ASP A 57 -10.57 11.37 19.73
N LEU A 58 -11.56 10.65 20.24
CA LEU A 58 -12.88 11.19 20.55
C LEU A 58 -12.85 12.36 21.57
N ARG A 59 -11.77 12.52 22.32
CA ARG A 59 -11.56 13.64 23.25
C ARG A 59 -11.17 14.93 22.55
N ASN A 60 -10.74 14.85 21.31
CA ASN A 60 -10.27 15.95 20.49
C ASN A 60 -11.41 16.50 19.61
N SER A 61 -12.18 17.49 20.13
CA SER A 61 -13.11 18.22 19.28
C SER A 61 -12.37 19.15 18.31
N ARG A 62 -13.02 19.52 17.19
CA ARG A 62 -12.45 20.48 16.21
C ARG A 62 -12.07 21.82 16.85
N ASP A 63 -12.96 22.34 17.73
CA ASP A 63 -12.73 23.60 18.43
C ASP A 63 -11.53 23.52 19.39
N LEU A 64 -11.41 22.41 20.12
CA LEU A 64 -10.27 22.16 21.01
C LEU A 64 -8.97 22.11 20.22
N ILE A 65 -8.94 21.39 19.08
CA ILE A 65 -7.77 21.35 18.20
C ILE A 65 -7.40 22.75 17.71
N GLY A 66 -8.38 23.54 17.26
CA GLY A 66 -8.16 24.93 16.84
C GLY A 66 -7.51 25.78 17.94
N GLN A 67 -7.99 25.69 19.17
CA GLN A 67 -7.40 26.38 20.31
C GLN A 67 -5.96 25.92 20.61
N ILE A 68 -5.72 24.60 20.53
CA ILE A 68 -4.37 24.03 20.70
C ILE A 68 -3.42 24.57 19.63
N LEU A 69 -3.81 24.58 18.37
CA LEU A 69 -2.99 25.07 17.27
C LEU A 69 -2.65 26.56 17.44
N LEU A 70 -3.61 27.39 17.88
CA LEU A 70 -3.37 28.79 18.20
C LEU A 70 -2.36 28.93 19.36
N LYS A 71 -2.54 28.17 20.44
CA LYS A 71 -1.61 28.18 21.58
C LYS A 71 -0.19 27.82 21.15
N ILE A 72 -0.01 26.78 20.33
CA ILE A 72 1.29 26.36 19.79
C ILE A 72 1.93 27.48 18.96
N ALA A 73 1.13 28.21 18.16
CA ALA A 73 1.60 29.33 17.36
C ALA A 73 2.18 30.46 18.24
N PHE A 74 1.56 30.72 19.40
CA PHE A 74 2.02 31.75 20.34
C PHE A 74 3.24 31.32 21.17
N GLU A 75 3.24 30.10 21.69
CA GLU A 75 4.28 29.64 22.64
C GLU A 75 5.62 29.31 21.94
N LYS A 76 5.60 28.97 20.65
CA LYS A 76 6.79 28.63 19.83
C LYS A 76 7.73 27.57 20.44
N LYS A 77 7.20 26.70 21.29
CA LYS A 77 7.97 25.66 21.98
C LYS A 77 8.03 24.33 21.22
N CYS A 78 7.20 24.17 20.20
CA CYS A 78 7.10 22.95 19.40
C CYS A 78 8.09 23.03 18.24
N ASP A 79 8.93 22.02 18.09
CA ASP A 79 9.89 21.89 16.99
C ASP A 79 9.44 20.90 15.90
N LEU A 80 8.48 20.02 16.21
CA LEU A 80 7.76 19.15 15.27
C LEU A 80 6.29 19.03 15.67
N LEU A 81 5.38 19.28 14.73
CA LEU A 81 3.95 19.05 14.89
C LEU A 81 3.49 17.88 14.01
N ILE A 82 2.91 16.85 14.62
CA ILE A 82 2.29 15.71 13.92
C ILE A 82 0.78 15.79 14.09
N LEU A 83 0.06 15.83 12.96
CA LEU A 83 -1.40 15.85 12.88
C LEU A 83 -1.86 14.53 12.22
N ASP A 84 -2.29 13.59 13.03
CA ASP A 84 -2.67 12.25 12.55
C ASP A 84 -4.19 12.12 12.35
N ASN A 85 -4.58 11.27 11.38
CA ASN A 85 -5.96 11.04 10.99
C ASN A 85 -6.71 12.34 10.62
N ILE A 86 -6.03 13.25 9.88
CA ILE A 86 -6.68 14.49 9.45
C ILE A 86 -7.89 14.18 8.57
N PRO A 87 -9.03 14.89 8.76
CA PRO A 87 -10.23 14.70 7.96
C PRO A 87 -10.03 15.22 6.53
N HIS A 88 -10.86 14.74 5.59
CA HIS A 88 -10.80 15.14 4.18
C HIS A 88 -10.94 16.67 3.99
N ASP A 89 -11.76 17.33 4.81
CA ASP A 89 -12.00 18.77 4.79
C ASP A 89 -10.99 19.58 5.62
N PHE A 90 -9.87 18.97 6.00
CA PHE A 90 -8.86 19.56 6.87
C PHE A 90 -8.34 20.92 6.37
N ALA A 91 -8.00 21.03 5.10
CA ALA A 91 -7.48 22.27 4.52
C ALA A 91 -8.50 23.44 4.60
N ASN A 92 -9.79 23.15 4.53
CA ASN A 92 -10.86 24.14 4.63
C ASN A 92 -11.08 24.58 6.09
N ASN A 93 -10.99 23.65 7.04
CA ASN A 93 -11.24 23.92 8.47
C ASN A 93 -10.01 24.52 9.18
N PHE A 94 -8.82 24.24 8.69
CA PHE A 94 -7.54 24.71 9.25
C PHE A 94 -6.68 25.38 8.16
N PRO A 95 -7.13 26.49 7.57
CA PRO A 95 -6.41 27.15 6.47
C PRO A 95 -5.06 27.74 6.89
N ASN A 96 -4.92 28.06 8.18
CA ASN A 96 -3.73 28.67 8.74
C ASN A 96 -3.13 27.76 9.82
N LEU A 97 -2.19 26.92 9.42
CA LEU A 97 -1.40 26.14 10.38
C LEU A 97 -0.38 27.03 11.10
N PRO A 98 0.01 26.67 12.34
CA PRO A 98 1.06 27.37 13.06
C PRO A 98 2.34 27.48 12.23
N ASN A 99 3.05 28.61 12.33
CA ASN A 99 4.34 28.76 11.67
C ASN A 99 5.44 28.00 12.44
N ILE A 100 5.44 26.67 12.25
CA ILE A 100 6.41 25.73 12.81
C ILE A 100 7.28 25.23 11.67
N ALA A 101 8.56 25.02 11.95
CA ALA A 101 9.51 24.57 10.94
C ALA A 101 9.14 23.19 10.37
N ASN A 102 8.75 22.26 11.23
CA ASN A 102 8.46 20.87 10.82
C ASN A 102 7.02 20.49 11.14
N ILE A 103 6.26 20.10 10.12
CA ILE A 103 4.87 19.66 10.25
C ILE A 103 4.68 18.39 9.45
N ILE A 104 4.13 17.36 10.09
CA ILE A 104 3.69 16.13 9.43
C ILE A 104 2.17 16.04 9.56
N THR A 105 1.50 15.85 8.45
CA THR A 105 0.07 15.52 8.43
C THR A 105 -0.12 14.10 7.91
N ILE A 106 -1.09 13.36 8.46
CA ILE A 106 -1.31 11.95 8.10
C ILE A 106 -2.79 11.72 7.82
N SER A 107 -3.09 11.05 6.69
CA SER A 107 -4.43 10.57 6.36
C SER A 107 -4.38 9.26 5.55
N GLU A 108 -5.53 8.69 5.24
CA GLU A 108 -5.60 7.53 4.32
C GLU A 108 -5.60 7.99 2.85
N SER A 109 -6.20 9.12 2.54
CA SER A 109 -6.24 9.71 1.20
C SER A 109 -5.21 10.81 1.01
N SER A 110 -4.81 11.04 -0.24
CA SER A 110 -3.93 12.16 -0.57
C SER A 110 -4.65 13.49 -0.42
N ALA A 111 -4.10 14.42 0.36
CA ALA A 111 -4.56 15.79 0.47
C ALA A 111 -3.58 16.74 -0.23
N ASN A 112 -4.11 17.73 -0.96
CA ASN A 112 -3.29 18.77 -1.58
C ASN A 112 -3.13 19.94 -0.59
N LEU A 113 -2.13 19.84 0.28
CA LEU A 113 -1.79 20.87 1.27
C LEU A 113 -0.68 21.77 0.71
N ARG A 114 -0.95 23.07 0.64
CA ARG A 114 0.01 24.04 0.08
C ARG A 114 1.33 24.03 0.86
N GLY A 115 2.43 23.79 0.16
CA GLY A 115 3.77 23.79 0.75
C GLY A 115 4.14 22.48 1.47
N PHE A 116 3.34 21.42 1.29
CA PHE A 116 3.65 20.09 1.80
C PHE A 116 4.13 19.18 0.66
N GLU A 117 5.22 18.46 0.89
CA GLU A 117 5.59 17.31 0.08
C GLU A 117 4.63 16.15 0.37
N ARG A 118 4.29 15.38 -0.65
CA ARG A 118 3.40 14.22 -0.50
C ARG A 118 4.21 12.94 -0.46
N LEU A 119 4.03 12.16 0.60
CA LEU A 119 4.69 10.88 0.80
C LEU A 119 3.66 9.76 0.91
N GLU A 120 3.58 8.92 -0.11
CA GLU A 120 2.73 7.74 -0.08
C GLU A 120 3.44 6.57 0.61
N ILE A 121 2.78 5.97 1.61
CA ILE A 121 3.28 4.81 2.33
C ILE A 121 2.56 3.57 1.85
N LEU A 122 3.32 2.67 1.25
CA LEU A 122 2.85 1.33 0.88
C LEU A 122 2.93 0.37 2.09
N PRO A 123 2.16 -0.72 2.10
CA PRO A 123 2.40 -1.84 3.00
C PRO A 123 3.81 -2.40 2.84
N LEU A 124 4.22 -3.33 3.70
CA LEU A 124 5.56 -3.91 3.66
C LEU A 124 5.80 -4.65 2.33
N ASN A 125 6.95 -4.44 1.72
CA ASN A 125 7.48 -5.38 0.75
C ASN A 125 8.15 -6.56 1.49
N PHE A 126 8.61 -7.58 0.76
CA PHE A 126 9.17 -8.76 1.39
C PHE A 126 10.48 -8.48 2.13
N GLU A 127 11.34 -7.59 1.61
CA GLU A 127 12.57 -7.17 2.28
C GLU A 127 12.29 -6.49 3.63
N GLU A 128 11.33 -5.55 3.67
CA GLU A 128 10.90 -4.94 4.92
C GLU A 128 10.29 -5.97 5.87
N PHE A 129 9.48 -6.92 5.35
CA PHE A 129 8.89 -7.98 6.15
C PHE A 129 9.97 -8.83 6.86
N ILE A 130 11.04 -9.20 6.16
CA ILE A 130 12.19 -9.89 6.73
C ILE A 130 12.84 -9.07 7.84
N SER A 131 13.02 -7.75 7.62
CA SER A 131 13.66 -6.87 8.61
C SER A 131 12.86 -6.72 9.91
N PHE A 132 11.56 -7.05 9.88
CA PHE A 132 10.70 -7.06 11.06
C PHE A 132 10.76 -8.38 11.86
N ASP A 133 11.48 -9.38 11.36
CA ASP A 133 11.57 -10.65 12.07
C ASP A 133 12.43 -10.55 13.34
N ALA A 134 11.80 -10.78 14.47
CA ALA A 134 12.46 -10.85 15.78
C ALA A 134 12.75 -12.30 16.25
N GLN A 135 12.37 -13.30 15.44
CA GLN A 135 12.45 -14.73 15.80
C GLN A 135 13.66 -15.44 15.20
N GLY A 136 14.37 -14.80 14.24
CA GLY A 136 15.52 -15.39 13.55
C GLY A 136 15.15 -16.54 12.62
N LEU A 137 14.00 -16.45 11.95
CA LEU A 137 13.51 -17.48 11.04
C LEU A 137 14.31 -17.48 9.74
N ASN A 138 14.36 -18.63 9.06
CA ASN A 138 14.94 -18.70 7.73
C ASN A 138 14.01 -18.06 6.66
N LEU A 139 14.57 -17.75 5.49
CA LEU A 139 13.84 -17.07 4.40
C LEU A 139 12.60 -17.83 3.94
N LYS A 140 12.63 -19.16 3.94
CA LYS A 140 11.49 -19.98 3.53
C LYS A 140 10.35 -19.87 4.54
N GLU A 141 10.64 -19.95 5.83
CA GLU A 141 9.64 -19.77 6.89
C GLU A 141 9.04 -18.36 6.88
N LEU A 142 9.88 -17.36 6.64
CA LEU A 142 9.43 -15.97 6.51
C LEU A 142 8.52 -15.79 5.30
N PHE A 143 8.86 -16.41 4.18
CA PHE A 143 8.04 -16.36 2.97
C PHE A 143 6.69 -17.07 3.17
N GLU A 144 6.65 -18.22 3.82
CA GLU A 144 5.42 -18.91 4.20
C GLU A 144 4.52 -18.04 5.09
N LYS A 145 5.11 -17.34 6.06
CA LYS A 145 4.38 -16.37 6.91
C LYS A 145 3.88 -15.18 6.11
N PHE A 146 4.71 -14.64 5.22
CA PHE A 146 4.35 -13.51 4.35
C PHE A 146 3.12 -13.86 3.49
N ILE A 147 3.16 -14.99 2.79
CA ILE A 147 2.02 -15.47 1.99
C ILE A 147 0.77 -15.63 2.85
N LYS A 148 0.92 -16.20 4.05
CA LYS A 148 -0.21 -16.57 4.92
C LYS A 148 -0.87 -15.36 5.58
N PHE A 149 -0.07 -14.42 6.10
CA PHE A 149 -0.57 -13.32 6.93
C PHE A 149 -0.57 -11.98 6.23
N GLY A 150 0.05 -11.90 5.04
CA GLY A 150 0.10 -10.67 4.25
C GLY A 150 1.19 -9.70 4.71
N ASN A 151 1.08 -8.49 4.23
CA ASN A 151 2.11 -7.47 4.27
C ASN A 151 1.78 -6.26 5.15
N LEU A 152 0.83 -6.39 6.08
CA LEU A 152 0.51 -5.29 6.99
C LEU A 152 1.43 -5.30 8.22
N PRO A 153 2.10 -4.18 8.54
CA PRO A 153 2.99 -4.08 9.70
C PRO A 153 2.35 -4.51 11.02
N ILE A 154 1.06 -4.26 11.20
CA ILE A 154 0.34 -4.63 12.41
C ILE A 154 0.37 -6.14 12.69
N MET A 155 0.38 -6.98 11.65
CA MET A 155 0.41 -8.44 11.79
C MET A 155 1.74 -8.97 12.32
N LEU A 156 2.80 -8.14 12.28
CA LEU A 156 4.14 -8.43 12.80
C LEU A 156 4.39 -7.81 14.19
N ASN A 157 3.42 -7.13 14.76
CA ASN A 157 3.52 -6.63 16.13
C ASN A 157 3.55 -7.82 17.11
N SER A 158 4.35 -7.71 18.18
CA SER A 158 4.51 -8.75 19.21
C SER A 158 3.19 -9.29 19.76
N GLN A 159 2.18 -8.42 19.87
CA GLN A 159 0.84 -8.78 20.29
C GLN A 159 0.16 -9.79 19.33
N TYR A 160 0.40 -9.67 18.02
CA TYR A 160 -0.17 -10.57 17.02
C TYR A 160 0.75 -11.76 16.74
N LEU A 161 2.07 -11.60 16.86
CA LEU A 161 3.03 -12.69 16.65
C LEU A 161 2.82 -13.85 17.62
N SER A 162 2.40 -13.57 18.86
CA SER A 162 2.12 -14.60 19.88
C SER A 162 0.79 -15.34 19.67
N LEU A 163 -0.07 -14.85 18.80
CA LEU A 163 -1.38 -15.48 18.53
C LEU A 163 -1.23 -16.73 17.67
N ARG A 164 -2.12 -17.71 17.89
CA ARG A 164 -2.31 -18.83 16.94
C ARG A 164 -2.87 -18.33 15.61
N ASP A 165 -2.64 -19.06 14.54
CA ASP A 165 -3.01 -18.65 13.19
C ASP A 165 -4.49 -18.27 13.04
N PHE A 166 -5.39 -19.04 13.65
CA PHE A 166 -6.81 -18.72 13.64
C PHE A 166 -7.12 -17.37 14.30
N ALA A 167 -6.50 -17.08 15.44
CA ALA A 167 -6.68 -15.82 16.14
C ALA A 167 -6.11 -14.63 15.36
N LYS A 168 -5.05 -14.84 14.57
CA LYS A 168 -4.52 -13.81 13.64
C LYS A 168 -5.52 -13.48 12.54
N LEU A 169 -6.14 -14.50 11.94
CA LEU A 169 -7.18 -14.29 10.92
C LEU A 169 -8.40 -13.57 11.50
N GLU A 170 -8.86 -13.97 12.69
CA GLU A 170 -9.96 -13.30 13.40
C GLU A 170 -9.62 -11.82 13.71
N ALA A 171 -8.42 -11.55 14.18
CA ALA A 171 -7.96 -10.19 14.42
C ALA A 171 -7.94 -9.35 13.14
N LYS A 172 -7.52 -9.94 12.02
CA LYS A 172 -7.56 -9.31 10.70
C LYS A 172 -8.99 -9.02 10.23
N GLN A 173 -9.92 -9.95 10.44
CA GLN A 173 -11.34 -9.71 10.13
C GLN A 173 -11.90 -8.55 10.96
N LYS A 174 -11.67 -8.51 12.28
CA LYS A 174 -12.09 -7.41 13.15
C LYS A 174 -11.54 -6.07 12.69
N MET A 175 -10.27 -6.04 12.29
CA MET A 175 -9.63 -4.86 11.71
C MET A 175 -10.34 -4.41 10.42
N LEU A 176 -10.63 -5.33 9.51
CA LEU A 176 -11.32 -5.02 8.24
C LEU A 176 -12.73 -4.47 8.49
N ILE A 177 -13.48 -5.06 9.42
CA ILE A 177 -14.81 -4.56 9.81
C ILE A 177 -14.72 -3.11 10.29
N ALA A 178 -13.72 -2.79 11.12
CA ALA A 178 -13.53 -1.43 11.62
C ALA A 178 -13.12 -0.43 10.51
N ILE A 179 -12.37 -0.87 9.50
CA ILE A 179 -11.93 -0.03 8.38
C ILE A 179 -13.04 0.19 7.36
N MET A 180 -13.78 -0.86 6.98
CA MET A 180 -14.78 -0.83 5.91
C MET A 180 -16.16 -0.35 6.38
N ARG A 181 -16.47 -0.54 7.64
CA ARG A 181 -17.73 -0.11 8.27
C ARG A 181 -18.96 -0.53 7.44
N GLU A 182 -19.76 0.44 7.02
CA GLU A 182 -20.99 0.25 6.21
C GLU A 182 -20.73 -0.17 4.75
N ASN A 183 -19.47 -0.13 4.29
CA ASN A 183 -19.07 -0.47 2.92
C ASN A 183 -18.52 -1.90 2.81
N MET A 184 -18.69 -2.72 3.87
CA MET A 184 -18.15 -4.08 3.92
C MET A 184 -18.68 -4.95 2.78
N ASP A 185 -19.97 -4.85 2.42
CA ASP A 185 -20.56 -5.67 1.35
C ASP A 185 -19.90 -5.43 0.00
N ILE A 186 -19.66 -4.15 -0.34
CA ILE A 186 -18.96 -3.76 -1.57
C ILE A 186 -17.51 -4.26 -1.54
N PHE A 187 -16.86 -4.15 -0.39
CA PHE A 187 -15.50 -4.63 -0.22
C PHE A 187 -15.39 -6.15 -0.38
N LEU A 188 -16.30 -6.92 0.22
CA LEU A 188 -16.32 -8.37 0.10
C LEU A 188 -16.46 -8.84 -1.36
N GLU A 189 -17.35 -8.19 -2.12
CA GLU A 189 -17.48 -8.48 -3.55
C GLU A 189 -16.21 -8.09 -4.33
N LEU A 190 -15.60 -6.94 -4.01
CA LEU A 190 -14.37 -6.52 -4.67
C LEU A 190 -13.22 -7.50 -4.43
N VAL A 191 -13.11 -8.06 -3.22
CA VAL A 191 -12.07 -9.06 -2.89
C VAL A 191 -12.23 -10.35 -3.72
N ARG A 192 -13.43 -10.71 -4.14
CA ARG A 192 -13.65 -11.86 -5.05
C ARG A 192 -13.00 -11.64 -6.42
N PHE A 193 -12.86 -10.39 -6.83
CA PHE A 193 -12.19 -9.98 -8.07
C PHE A 193 -10.70 -9.62 -7.89
N GLN A 194 -10.11 -10.00 -6.78
CA GLN A 194 -8.66 -9.79 -6.58
C GLN A 194 -7.86 -10.29 -7.78
N SER A 195 -6.98 -9.44 -8.35
CA SER A 195 -6.16 -9.69 -9.55
C SER A 195 -6.94 -10.10 -10.80
N SER A 196 -8.23 -9.82 -10.83
CA SER A 196 -9.09 -10.15 -11.97
C SER A 196 -9.69 -8.89 -12.59
N PRO A 197 -9.93 -8.90 -13.92
CA PRO A 197 -10.61 -7.77 -14.55
C PRO A 197 -12.04 -7.66 -14.02
N VAL A 198 -12.42 -6.46 -13.59
CA VAL A 198 -13.77 -6.17 -13.11
C VAL A 198 -14.21 -4.77 -13.53
N SER A 199 -15.46 -4.64 -13.97
CA SER A 199 -16.10 -3.34 -14.17
C SER A 199 -17.00 -3.01 -12.99
N ILE A 200 -17.15 -1.72 -12.69
CA ILE A 200 -18.06 -1.26 -11.63
C ILE A 200 -19.50 -1.68 -11.96
N PHE A 201 -19.84 -1.79 -13.25
CA PHE A 201 -21.15 -2.29 -13.68
C PHE A 201 -21.36 -3.77 -13.33
N GLN A 202 -20.33 -4.61 -13.43
CA GLN A 202 -20.41 -6.01 -12.98
C GLN A 202 -20.65 -6.09 -11.46
N LEU A 203 -19.88 -5.32 -10.67
CA LEU A 203 -20.09 -5.23 -9.21
C LEU A 203 -21.53 -4.80 -8.88
N TYR A 204 -22.02 -3.75 -9.54
CA TYR A 204 -23.40 -3.31 -9.38
C TYR A 204 -24.42 -4.41 -9.67
N ASN A 205 -24.24 -5.18 -10.77
CA ASN A 205 -25.17 -6.25 -11.14
C ASN A 205 -25.18 -7.43 -10.16
N ILE A 206 -24.08 -7.66 -9.45
CA ILE A 206 -24.00 -8.66 -8.38
C ILE A 206 -24.71 -8.13 -7.13
N LEU A 207 -24.28 -6.96 -6.65
CA LEU A 207 -24.75 -6.39 -5.39
C LEU A 207 -26.24 -6.01 -5.39
N LYS A 208 -26.79 -5.59 -6.53
CA LYS A 208 -28.22 -5.25 -6.62
C LYS A 208 -29.17 -6.42 -6.41
N LYS A 209 -28.68 -7.69 -6.52
CA LYS A 209 -29.53 -8.87 -6.30
C LYS A 209 -29.83 -9.06 -4.82
N ASP A 210 -28.87 -8.75 -3.95
CA ASP A 210 -28.95 -9.01 -2.52
C ASP A 210 -29.22 -7.74 -1.71
N SER A 211 -29.00 -6.56 -2.30
CA SER A 211 -29.17 -5.28 -1.63
C SER A 211 -29.80 -4.23 -2.55
N LYS A 212 -30.55 -3.26 -1.95
CA LYS A 212 -31.12 -2.13 -2.66
C LYS A 212 -30.09 -1.01 -2.92
N MET A 213 -28.83 -1.36 -3.19
CA MET A 213 -27.77 -0.36 -3.43
C MET A 213 -27.96 0.35 -4.78
N SER A 214 -27.85 1.65 -4.77
CA SER A 214 -27.86 2.44 -6.01
C SER A 214 -26.51 2.33 -6.72
N LYS A 215 -26.53 2.46 -8.05
CA LYS A 215 -25.30 2.50 -8.85
C LYS A 215 -24.34 3.60 -8.39
N ASN A 216 -24.86 4.81 -8.10
CA ASN A 216 -24.07 5.95 -7.66
C ASN A 216 -23.36 5.70 -6.33
N ARG A 217 -24.02 4.99 -5.39
CA ARG A 217 -23.37 4.60 -4.13
C ARG A 217 -22.16 3.71 -4.38
N ILE A 218 -22.29 2.70 -5.24
CA ILE A 218 -21.17 1.78 -5.52
C ILE A 218 -20.02 2.52 -6.19
N TYR A 219 -20.30 3.42 -7.15
CA TYR A 219 -19.26 4.25 -7.75
C TYR A 219 -18.54 5.10 -6.69
N GLY A 220 -19.29 5.83 -5.85
CA GLY A 220 -18.69 6.65 -4.79
C GLY A 220 -17.84 5.88 -3.80
N VAL A 221 -18.27 4.67 -3.42
CA VAL A 221 -17.48 3.81 -2.52
C VAL A 221 -16.22 3.26 -3.21
N ILE A 222 -16.29 2.91 -4.48
CA ILE A 222 -15.11 2.46 -5.23
C ILE A 222 -14.09 3.61 -5.38
N ASP A 223 -14.56 4.82 -5.70
CA ASP A 223 -13.70 6.02 -5.76
C ASP A 223 -13.05 6.28 -4.38
N GLU A 224 -13.82 6.19 -3.28
CA GLU A 224 -13.29 6.28 -1.92
C GLU A 224 -12.21 5.21 -1.65
N PHE A 225 -12.44 3.96 -2.06
CA PHE A 225 -11.47 2.88 -1.87
C PHE A 225 -10.17 3.10 -2.68
N GLU A 226 -10.27 3.67 -3.89
CA GLU A 226 -9.07 4.07 -4.65
C GLU A 226 -8.32 5.22 -3.97
N GLU A 227 -9.01 6.27 -3.52
CA GLU A 227 -8.40 7.40 -2.81
C GLU A 227 -7.70 6.97 -1.54
N ARG A 228 -8.32 6.06 -0.77
CA ARG A 228 -7.76 5.48 0.46
C ARG A 228 -6.72 4.38 0.20
N ARG A 229 -6.40 4.09 -1.05
CA ARG A 229 -5.46 3.02 -1.44
C ARG A 229 -5.84 1.61 -0.97
N ILE A 230 -7.12 1.38 -0.71
CA ILE A 230 -7.68 0.06 -0.37
C ILE A 230 -7.64 -0.85 -1.59
N VAL A 231 -7.93 -0.28 -2.77
CA VAL A 231 -7.83 -0.94 -4.07
C VAL A 231 -7.06 -0.05 -5.05
N ARG A 232 -6.41 -0.67 -6.00
CA ARG A 232 -5.82 -0.03 -7.18
C ARG A 232 -6.31 -0.75 -8.42
N PHE A 233 -6.70 0.01 -9.42
CA PHE A 233 -7.15 -0.54 -10.69
C PHE A 233 -6.05 -0.38 -11.75
N VAL A 234 -5.66 -1.50 -12.33
CA VAL A 234 -4.66 -1.56 -13.41
C VAL A 234 -5.37 -1.71 -14.74
N ALA A 235 -5.02 -0.85 -15.70
CA ALA A 235 -5.61 -0.82 -17.02
C ALA A 235 -5.00 -1.90 -17.94
N HIS A 236 -5.75 -2.30 -18.95
CA HIS A 236 -5.22 -3.10 -20.06
C HIS A 236 -4.32 -2.24 -20.95
N CYS A 237 -3.17 -2.78 -21.39
CA CYS A 237 -2.17 -2.00 -22.14
C CYS A 237 -2.70 -1.45 -23.47
N ASP A 238 -3.49 -2.23 -24.21
CA ASP A 238 -3.94 -1.88 -25.58
C ASP A 238 -5.44 -1.58 -25.69
N LYS A 239 -6.23 -1.87 -24.62
CA LYS A 239 -7.69 -1.77 -24.64
C LYS A 239 -8.19 -0.81 -23.56
N PRO A 240 -8.22 0.51 -23.78
CA PRO A 240 -8.59 1.50 -22.74
C PRO A 240 -9.99 1.30 -22.15
N LYS A 241 -10.91 0.66 -22.89
CA LYS A 241 -12.29 0.37 -22.45
C LYS A 241 -12.45 -1.00 -21.79
N ALA A 242 -11.40 -1.82 -21.75
CA ALA A 242 -11.45 -3.12 -21.08
C ALA A 242 -11.64 -2.94 -19.55
N PRO A 243 -12.28 -3.90 -18.89
CA PRO A 243 -12.34 -3.91 -17.44
C PRO A 243 -10.94 -3.85 -16.84
N LYS A 244 -10.77 -3.07 -15.79
CA LYS A 244 -9.48 -2.96 -15.08
C LYS A 244 -9.31 -4.12 -14.10
N LYS A 245 -8.08 -4.58 -13.87
CA LYS A 245 -7.77 -5.54 -12.80
C LYS A 245 -7.75 -4.84 -11.45
N ALA A 246 -8.37 -5.44 -10.44
CA ALA A 246 -8.42 -4.92 -9.08
C ALA A 246 -7.30 -5.53 -8.22
N PHE A 247 -6.41 -4.71 -7.67
CA PHE A 247 -5.36 -5.09 -6.74
C PHE A 247 -5.60 -4.50 -5.36
N LEU A 248 -5.52 -5.32 -4.34
CA LEU A 248 -5.80 -4.94 -2.96
C LEU A 248 -4.51 -4.52 -2.24
N PHE A 249 -4.63 -3.67 -1.23
CA PHE A 249 -3.51 -3.20 -0.42
C PHE A 249 -2.82 -4.30 0.39
N ASP A 250 -3.48 -5.42 0.62
CA ASP A 250 -2.91 -6.61 1.21
C ASP A 250 -3.37 -7.84 0.43
N PHE A 251 -2.43 -8.57 -0.12
CA PHE A 251 -2.70 -9.72 -0.99
C PHE A 251 -3.32 -10.92 -0.27
N SER A 252 -3.24 -10.98 1.07
CA SER A 252 -3.78 -12.08 1.86
C SER A 252 -5.24 -11.87 2.32
N LEU A 253 -5.88 -10.75 1.93
CA LEU A 253 -7.23 -10.40 2.39
C LEU A 253 -8.26 -11.47 2.02
N ARG A 254 -8.18 -12.02 0.81
CA ARG A 254 -9.10 -13.08 0.38
C ARG A 254 -9.09 -14.30 1.31
N SER A 255 -7.90 -14.70 1.75
CA SER A 255 -7.76 -15.84 2.67
C SER A 255 -8.28 -15.56 4.09
N ALA A 256 -8.39 -14.28 4.47
CA ALA A 256 -8.93 -13.89 5.77
C ALA A 256 -10.47 -13.87 5.80
N ILE A 257 -11.13 -13.65 4.64
CA ILE A 257 -12.58 -13.42 4.59
C ILE A 257 -13.35 -14.46 3.75
N SER A 258 -12.66 -15.37 3.06
CA SER A 258 -13.26 -16.40 2.22
C SER A 258 -12.62 -17.76 2.48
N TYR A 259 -13.45 -18.79 2.47
CA TYR A 259 -12.96 -20.18 2.46
C TYR A 259 -12.40 -20.60 1.09
N GLU A 260 -12.78 -19.88 0.03
CA GLU A 260 -12.26 -20.11 -1.31
C GLU A 260 -10.85 -19.51 -1.43
N ARG A 261 -9.87 -20.38 -1.51
CA ARG A 261 -8.48 -19.99 -1.72
C ARG A 261 -8.19 -19.80 -3.20
N ASN A 262 -7.64 -18.67 -3.57
CA ASN A 262 -7.11 -18.44 -4.91
C ASN A 262 -5.66 -17.97 -4.78
N PHE A 263 -4.75 -18.93 -4.75
CA PHE A 263 -3.34 -18.64 -4.61
C PHE A 263 -2.81 -17.77 -5.76
N MET A 264 -3.25 -18.05 -7.00
CA MET A 264 -2.80 -17.29 -8.18
C MET A 264 -3.16 -15.82 -8.07
N ALA A 265 -4.39 -15.50 -7.65
CA ALA A 265 -4.80 -14.11 -7.45
C ALA A 265 -3.99 -13.43 -6.33
N SER A 266 -3.74 -14.12 -5.22
CA SER A 266 -2.90 -13.60 -4.12
C SER A 266 -1.46 -13.41 -4.56
N PHE A 267 -0.89 -14.35 -5.32
CA PHE A 267 0.47 -14.27 -5.83
C PHE A 267 0.64 -13.12 -6.84
N GLU A 268 -0.31 -12.95 -7.74
CA GLU A 268 -0.31 -11.82 -8.68
C GLU A 268 -0.40 -10.47 -7.95
N ASN A 269 -1.27 -10.36 -6.92
CA ASN A 269 -1.37 -9.17 -6.10
C ASN A 269 -0.07 -8.90 -5.32
N MET A 270 0.59 -9.95 -4.84
CA MET A 270 1.87 -9.85 -4.13
C MET A 270 2.96 -9.29 -5.06
N VAL A 271 3.09 -9.83 -6.27
CA VAL A 271 4.04 -9.34 -7.28
C VAL A 271 3.72 -7.89 -7.69
N PHE A 272 2.43 -7.56 -7.86
CA PHE A 272 2.01 -6.18 -8.15
C PHE A 272 2.49 -5.20 -7.07
N LEU A 273 2.34 -5.55 -5.78
CA LEU A 273 2.75 -4.68 -4.68
C LEU A 273 4.28 -4.53 -4.58
N GLU A 274 5.06 -5.57 -4.92
CA GLU A 274 6.51 -5.47 -5.04
C GLU A 274 6.93 -4.52 -6.17
N LEU A 275 6.34 -4.65 -7.35
CA LEU A 275 6.59 -3.75 -8.49
C LEU A 275 6.23 -2.29 -8.13
N LEU A 276 5.06 -2.08 -7.53
CA LEU A 276 4.63 -0.76 -7.09
C LEU A 276 5.62 -0.14 -6.08
N GLY A 277 6.19 -0.97 -5.22
CA GLY A 277 7.19 -0.57 -4.26
C GLY A 277 8.50 -0.10 -4.88
N ARG A 278 8.98 -0.78 -5.91
CA ARG A 278 10.19 -0.41 -6.66
C ARG A 278 10.02 0.94 -7.36
N GLU A 279 8.88 1.14 -8.05
CA GLU A 279 8.58 2.39 -8.72
C GLU A 279 8.52 3.57 -7.75
N SER A 280 7.92 3.38 -6.56
CA SER A 280 7.86 4.42 -5.54
C SER A 280 9.24 4.80 -5.00
N SER A 281 10.14 3.83 -4.86
CA SER A 281 11.51 4.05 -4.38
C SER A 281 12.38 4.75 -5.44
N ALA A 282 12.22 4.43 -6.72
CA ALA A 282 12.92 5.08 -7.81
C ALA A 282 12.55 6.57 -7.91
N ASN A 283 11.26 6.89 -7.80
CA ASN A 283 10.78 8.27 -7.83
C ASN A 283 11.29 9.13 -6.65
N GLN A 284 11.47 8.52 -5.46
CA GLN A 284 12.01 9.23 -4.30
C GLN A 284 13.52 9.54 -4.45
N ARG A 285 14.29 8.67 -5.06
CA ARG A 285 15.73 8.90 -5.32
C ARG A 285 15.95 10.01 -6.34
N GLU A 286 15.12 10.10 -7.38
CA GLU A 286 15.18 11.17 -8.37
C GLU A 286 14.82 12.54 -7.79
N SER A 287 13.92 12.61 -6.81
CA SER A 287 13.52 13.86 -6.17
C SER A 287 14.54 14.40 -5.17
N SER A 288 15.44 13.57 -4.65
CA SER A 288 16.49 13.93 -3.69
C SER A 288 17.85 14.28 -4.31
N GLY A 289 18.02 14.07 -5.62
CA GLY A 289 19.23 14.38 -6.36
C GLY A 289 18.99 15.32 -7.53
N GLU A 290 19.54 16.52 -7.44
CA GLU A 290 19.55 17.56 -8.50
C GLU A 290 18.24 18.25 -8.83
N SER A 291 18.17 19.51 -8.33
CA SER A 291 17.56 20.46 -9.18
C SER A 291 17.60 21.87 -8.89
N LEU A 292 18.12 22.58 -9.75
CA LEU A 292 17.76 23.94 -10.09
C LEU A 292 17.32 23.86 -11.55
N GLU A 293 16.11 24.33 -11.86
CA GLU A 293 15.54 24.42 -13.20
C GLU A 293 14.89 23.16 -13.80
N ARG A 294 13.70 22.78 -13.28
CA ARG A 294 12.68 22.15 -14.12
C ARG A 294 11.31 22.65 -13.71
N GLU A 295 10.65 23.33 -14.65
CA GLU A 295 9.25 23.72 -14.60
C GLU A 295 8.40 22.54 -14.12
N SER A 296 7.50 22.85 -13.19
CA SER A 296 6.49 21.96 -12.62
C SER A 296 5.61 21.32 -13.69
N ASN A 297 6.04 20.18 -14.21
CA ASN A 297 5.15 19.33 -14.99
C ASN A 297 4.64 18.21 -14.05
N PRO A 298 3.35 18.23 -13.63
CA PRO A 298 2.81 17.25 -12.68
C PRO A 298 2.65 15.82 -13.23
N GLN A 299 3.23 15.52 -14.39
CA GLN A 299 3.04 14.26 -15.12
C GLN A 299 4.29 13.40 -15.34
N LYS A 300 5.38 13.55 -14.57
CA LYS A 300 6.36 12.46 -14.51
C LYS A 300 5.83 11.38 -13.56
N LYS A 301 4.95 10.58 -14.10
CA LYS A 301 4.50 9.31 -13.53
C LYS A 301 5.67 8.34 -13.58
N GLY A 302 5.96 7.64 -12.46
CA GLY A 302 6.71 6.39 -12.47
C GLY A 302 6.14 5.43 -13.51
N ALA A 303 6.85 4.39 -13.88
CA ALA A 303 6.38 3.46 -14.90
C ALA A 303 5.00 2.93 -14.51
N GLU A 304 3.99 3.24 -15.33
CA GLU A 304 2.63 2.75 -15.09
C GLU A 304 2.61 1.24 -15.26
N ILE A 305 1.96 0.55 -14.33
CA ILE A 305 1.75 -0.89 -14.44
C ILE A 305 0.48 -1.14 -15.25
N PHE A 306 0.57 -2.04 -16.23
CA PHE A 306 -0.52 -2.47 -17.10
C PHE A 306 -0.67 -4.00 -17.08
N TYR A 307 -1.69 -4.51 -17.71
CA TYR A 307 -1.83 -5.95 -17.99
C TYR A 307 -2.27 -6.19 -19.43
N SER A 308 -2.05 -7.42 -19.92
CA SER A 308 -2.67 -7.94 -21.15
C SER A 308 -3.32 -9.29 -20.88
N GLU A 309 -3.98 -9.88 -21.89
CA GLU A 309 -4.58 -11.20 -21.77
C GLU A 309 -3.56 -12.30 -21.50
N LYS A 310 -2.34 -12.15 -22.01
CA LYS A 310 -1.27 -13.16 -21.92
C LYS A 310 -0.19 -12.81 -20.88
N ILE A 311 -0.01 -11.52 -20.58
CA ILE A 311 1.01 -11.04 -19.66
C ILE A 311 0.30 -10.36 -18.49
N PRO A 312 0.24 -11.02 -17.33
CA PRO A 312 -0.50 -10.55 -16.15
C PRO A 312 -0.10 -9.16 -15.67
N LEU A 313 1.19 -8.83 -15.69
CA LEU A 313 1.74 -7.56 -15.24
C LEU A 313 2.80 -7.07 -16.22
N ILE A 314 2.70 -5.80 -16.61
CA ILE A 314 3.63 -5.09 -17.50
C ILE A 314 4.05 -3.81 -16.80
N CYS A 315 5.35 -3.61 -16.61
CA CYS A 315 5.92 -2.42 -16.00
C CYS A 315 7.04 -1.86 -16.88
N GLY A 316 6.82 -0.72 -17.52
CA GLY A 316 7.73 -0.16 -18.49
C GLY A 316 7.96 -1.11 -19.68
N LYS A 317 9.19 -1.59 -19.87
CA LYS A 317 9.58 -2.55 -20.92
C LYS A 317 9.53 -4.01 -20.46
N ASN A 318 9.25 -4.24 -19.17
CA ASN A 318 9.28 -5.58 -18.58
C ASN A 318 7.88 -6.18 -18.50
N GLY A 319 7.77 -7.45 -18.92
CA GLY A 319 6.56 -8.25 -18.79
C GLY A 319 6.79 -9.41 -17.82
N TYR A 320 5.88 -9.60 -16.87
CA TYR A 320 5.97 -10.62 -15.84
C TYR A 320 4.85 -11.65 -16.02
N ILE A 321 5.27 -12.91 -16.28
CA ILE A 321 4.36 -14.05 -16.40
C ILE A 321 4.46 -14.87 -15.13
N LEU A 322 3.33 -15.24 -14.54
CA LEU A 322 3.27 -15.85 -13.22
C LEU A 322 2.96 -17.33 -13.34
N MET A 323 3.91 -18.18 -12.96
CA MET A 323 3.82 -19.64 -13.03
C MET A 323 4.34 -20.31 -11.75
N PRO A 324 3.69 -20.04 -10.56
CA PRO A 324 4.27 -20.38 -9.25
C PRO A 324 4.55 -21.87 -9.04
N PHE A 325 3.79 -22.77 -9.67
CA PHE A 325 3.86 -24.22 -9.41
C PHE A 325 4.17 -25.04 -10.67
N LYS A 326 4.71 -24.44 -11.70
CA LYS A 326 5.02 -25.13 -12.97
C LYS A 326 6.48 -25.58 -13.00
N SER A 327 6.71 -26.79 -13.54
CA SER A 327 8.07 -27.21 -13.85
C SER A 327 8.63 -26.48 -15.07
N LYS A 328 9.95 -26.50 -15.24
CA LYS A 328 10.63 -25.87 -16.38
C LYS A 328 10.06 -26.32 -17.72
N GLU A 329 9.82 -27.62 -17.89
CA GLU A 329 9.28 -28.21 -19.12
C GLU A 329 7.86 -27.69 -19.41
N MET A 330 7.01 -27.65 -18.38
CA MET A 330 5.66 -27.10 -18.52
C MET A 330 5.66 -25.62 -18.86
N ILE A 331 6.60 -24.83 -18.30
CA ILE A 331 6.77 -23.42 -18.61
C ILE A 331 7.14 -23.24 -20.08
N VAL A 332 8.12 -24.00 -20.57
CA VAL A 332 8.54 -23.98 -22.00
C VAL A 332 7.33 -24.27 -22.90
N ASP A 333 6.56 -25.30 -22.60
CA ASP A 333 5.42 -25.68 -23.44
C ASP A 333 4.31 -24.61 -23.44
N LEU A 334 4.03 -23.99 -22.30
CA LEU A 334 3.02 -22.94 -22.18
C LEU A 334 3.44 -21.62 -22.86
N LEU A 335 4.74 -21.35 -22.95
CA LEU A 335 5.24 -20.11 -23.58
C LEU A 335 5.47 -20.27 -25.09
N LYS A 336 5.45 -21.47 -25.64
CA LYS A 336 5.48 -21.69 -27.08
C LYS A 336 4.29 -20.99 -27.75
N GLY A 337 4.54 -20.08 -28.64
CA GLY A 337 3.53 -19.31 -29.37
C GLY A 337 2.91 -18.13 -28.59
N VAL A 338 3.43 -17.78 -27.44
CA VAL A 338 3.08 -16.51 -26.76
C VAL A 338 3.78 -15.36 -27.47
N ASP A 339 3.00 -14.37 -27.91
CA ASP A 339 3.55 -13.10 -28.37
C ASP A 339 3.92 -12.25 -27.14
N PHE A 340 5.18 -11.92 -27.03
CA PHE A 340 5.73 -11.13 -25.93
C PHE A 340 5.62 -9.60 -26.14
N MET A 341 4.97 -9.17 -27.22
CA MET A 341 4.71 -7.74 -27.50
C MET A 341 5.97 -6.86 -27.49
N GLY A 342 7.12 -7.41 -27.84
CA GLY A 342 8.41 -6.70 -27.78
C GLY A 342 8.95 -6.44 -26.37
N LEU A 343 8.33 -6.98 -25.34
CA LEU A 343 8.74 -6.83 -23.95
C LEU A 343 9.90 -7.76 -23.57
N GLU A 344 10.63 -7.38 -22.55
CA GLU A 344 11.58 -8.22 -21.82
C GLU A 344 10.79 -9.05 -20.81
N ILE A 345 10.77 -10.36 -21.01
CA ILE A 345 9.92 -11.25 -20.22
C ILE A 345 10.72 -11.90 -19.09
N ALA A 346 10.15 -11.90 -17.89
CA ALA A 346 10.56 -12.75 -16.78
C ALA A 346 9.38 -13.63 -16.34
N VAL A 347 9.67 -14.89 -16.03
CA VAL A 347 8.67 -15.81 -15.43
C VAL A 347 8.91 -15.89 -13.94
N LEU A 348 7.90 -15.53 -13.16
CA LEU A 348 7.96 -15.60 -11.70
C LEU A 348 7.36 -16.91 -11.19
N THR A 349 8.14 -17.59 -10.37
CA THR A 349 7.84 -18.88 -9.75
C THR A 349 7.88 -18.77 -8.22
N ILE A 350 7.60 -19.83 -7.49
CA ILE A 350 7.76 -19.88 -6.03
C ILE A 350 9.22 -20.12 -5.65
N ASP A 351 9.86 -21.12 -6.27
CA ASP A 351 11.15 -21.66 -5.83
C ASP A 351 12.12 -21.98 -6.98
N LEU A 352 11.67 -21.89 -8.23
CA LEU A 352 12.50 -22.21 -9.38
C LEU A 352 13.29 -20.98 -9.83
N ASN A 353 14.63 -21.12 -9.92
CA ASN A 353 15.53 -20.15 -10.52
C ASN A 353 16.31 -20.85 -11.63
N ASP A 354 16.12 -20.43 -12.87
CA ASP A 354 16.73 -21.04 -14.07
C ASP A 354 16.57 -20.09 -15.26
N GLU A 355 16.93 -20.56 -16.44
CA GLU A 355 16.71 -19.86 -17.71
C GLU A 355 16.11 -20.83 -18.74
N ILE A 356 15.32 -20.30 -19.63
CA ILE A 356 14.78 -21.02 -20.80
C ILE A 356 15.01 -20.21 -22.06
N VAL A 357 15.05 -20.88 -23.20
CA VAL A 357 15.18 -20.25 -24.52
C VAL A 357 13.90 -20.51 -25.32
N ILE A 358 13.18 -19.44 -25.67
CA ILE A 358 11.97 -19.48 -26.50
C ILE A 358 12.16 -18.56 -27.70
N ASN A 359 12.05 -19.12 -28.90
CA ASN A 359 12.17 -18.36 -30.15
C ASN A 359 13.49 -17.54 -30.24
N GLY A 360 14.60 -18.09 -29.72
CA GLY A 360 15.92 -17.42 -29.72
C GLY A 360 16.07 -16.34 -28.63
N LYS A 361 15.09 -16.12 -27.77
CA LYS A 361 15.17 -15.21 -26.61
C LYS A 361 15.40 -16.00 -25.33
N THR A 362 16.36 -15.57 -24.53
CA THR A 362 16.55 -16.09 -23.16
C THR A 362 15.54 -15.43 -22.23
N ILE A 363 14.80 -16.25 -21.48
CA ILE A 363 13.77 -15.84 -20.53
C ILE A 363 14.19 -16.36 -19.15
N PRO A 364 14.45 -15.48 -18.18
CA PRO A 364 14.75 -15.89 -16.82
C PRO A 364 13.51 -16.45 -16.11
N LEU A 365 13.71 -17.54 -15.37
CA LEU A 365 12.79 -18.07 -14.37
C LEU A 365 13.30 -17.63 -13.01
N ILE A 366 12.52 -16.82 -12.31
CA ILE A 366 12.97 -16.17 -11.06
C ILE A 366 12.02 -16.55 -9.95
N SER A 367 12.55 -17.10 -8.85
CA SER A 367 11.74 -17.32 -7.66
C SER A 367 11.28 -15.99 -7.07
N PHE A 368 10.10 -15.98 -6.42
CA PHE A 368 9.60 -14.75 -5.80
C PHE A 368 10.59 -14.16 -4.77
N ILE A 369 11.26 -15.01 -4.01
CA ILE A 369 12.25 -14.54 -3.02
C ILE A 369 13.37 -13.77 -3.71
N ASN A 370 13.95 -14.33 -4.78
CA ASN A 370 15.00 -13.64 -5.52
C ASN A 370 14.46 -12.36 -6.17
N PHE A 371 13.28 -12.45 -6.82
CA PHE A 371 12.63 -11.27 -7.38
C PHE A 371 12.41 -10.17 -6.37
N ALA A 372 12.03 -10.45 -5.14
CA ALA A 372 11.70 -9.44 -4.13
C ALA A 372 12.94 -8.85 -3.43
N LEU A 373 14.09 -9.55 -3.48
CA LEU A 373 15.33 -9.13 -2.82
C LEU A 373 16.37 -8.52 -3.78
N ASP A 374 16.16 -8.62 -5.12
CA ASP A 374 16.94 -7.94 -6.15
C ASP A 374 16.44 -6.50 -6.37
#